data_ada72d968507faca1b3c50da31d2b189
#
_entry.id   ada72d968507faca1b3c50da31d2b189
#
_cell.length_a   1.000
_cell.length_b   1.000
_cell.length_c   1.000
_cell.angle_alpha   90.00
_cell.angle_beta   90.00
_cell.angle_gamma   90.00
#
_symmetry.space_group_name_H-M   'P 1'
#
loop_
_entity.id
_entity.type
_entity.pdbx_description
1 polymer ?
#
loop_
_entity_poly.entity_id
_entity_poly.type
_entity_poly.pdbx_seq_one_letter_code
_entity_poly.pdbx_strand_id
1 'polypeptide(L)'
;MNAYDFLYKVVTRLYIHNNAFVLIDEDEPGIKGFYPIDATNAALLQDGRGELYIRFIAKDGELIQNYKNIIHLRRHFNSSKYFGDSNDAINNTLDLAHTQNEGLNTAIKAGANIRGIMKYEQVLPDAEMTKMRERFIKDFLGVSNNGGVVVTDAKSSFLPIESKPVSIDDKQLAAIKNKIYDYLGISENIVKSNYDENEWGAFYESVIEPLAVQMSLEFTRKIFTQREIKFKNYITFESGRLQFSSNATKINLISELMPYGLLSINQALEILNLPAVQDGDKRLQTLNVVDADKANKYQVGE
;
A
#
# COMPACT_ATOMS: atom_id res chain seq x y z
N MET A 1 -16.40 1.23 14.29
CA MET A 1 -15.44 1.52 13.20
C MET A 1 -16.23 2.12 12.05
N ASN A 2 -15.76 3.23 11.47
CA ASN A 2 -16.39 3.81 10.28
C ASN A 2 -15.99 3.03 9.00
N ALA A 3 -16.62 3.32 7.87
CA ALA A 3 -16.37 2.62 6.61
C ALA A 3 -14.93 2.82 6.11
N TYR A 4 -14.36 4.01 6.30
CA TYR A 4 -12.99 4.30 5.90
C TYR A 4 -11.98 3.44 6.67
N ASP A 5 -12.06 3.43 8.00
CA ASP A 5 -11.16 2.63 8.85
C ASP A 5 -11.30 1.13 8.57
N PHE A 6 -12.53 0.69 8.30
CA PHE A 6 -12.80 -0.69 7.90
C PHE A 6 -12.07 -1.07 6.62
N LEU A 7 -12.26 -0.29 5.55
CA LEU A 7 -11.61 -0.53 4.26
C LEU A 7 -10.09 -0.44 4.38
N TYR A 8 -9.58 0.59 5.07
CA TYR A 8 -8.16 0.76 5.32
C TYR A 8 -7.55 -0.48 5.98
N LYS A 9 -8.18 -0.98 7.03
CA LYS A 9 -7.72 -2.17 7.77
C LYS A 9 -7.75 -3.44 6.91
N VAL A 10 -8.80 -3.65 6.13
CA VAL A 10 -8.95 -4.80 5.23
C VAL A 10 -7.88 -4.79 4.14
N VAL A 11 -7.72 -3.65 3.46
CA VAL A 11 -6.75 -3.49 2.37
C VAL A 11 -5.31 -3.62 2.89
N THR A 12 -4.99 -2.99 4.02
CA THR A 12 -3.66 -3.12 4.63
C THR A 12 -3.31 -4.57 4.89
N ARG A 13 -4.23 -5.37 5.45
CA ARG A 13 -4.01 -6.80 5.68
C ARG A 13 -3.85 -7.59 4.40
N LEU A 14 -4.66 -7.26 3.39
CA LEU A 14 -4.55 -7.89 2.08
C LEU A 14 -3.16 -7.70 1.46
N TYR A 15 -2.56 -6.52 1.62
CA TYR A 15 -1.22 -6.25 1.09
C TYR A 15 -0.09 -6.84 1.94
N ILE A 16 -0.27 -6.93 3.27
CA ILE A 16 0.73 -7.51 4.17
C ILE A 16 0.75 -9.05 4.07
N HIS A 17 -0.42 -9.69 3.98
CA HIS A 17 -0.53 -11.14 4.09
C HIS A 17 -1.00 -11.83 2.81
N ASN A 18 -1.30 -11.09 1.75
CA ASN A 18 -1.97 -11.55 0.51
C ASN A 18 -3.32 -12.24 0.76
N ASN A 19 -3.80 -12.17 1.98
CA ASN A 19 -5.09 -12.70 2.44
C ASN A 19 -5.70 -11.72 3.44
N ALA A 20 -6.97 -11.37 3.25
CA ALA A 20 -7.72 -10.60 4.22
C ALA A 20 -9.08 -11.26 4.47
N PHE A 21 -9.46 -11.34 5.73
CA PHE A 21 -10.66 -12.01 6.17
C PHE A 21 -11.58 -11.03 6.88
N VAL A 22 -12.86 -11.09 6.54
CA VAL A 22 -13.90 -10.33 7.21
C VAL A 22 -14.99 -11.27 7.66
N LEU A 23 -15.32 -11.25 8.94
CA LEU A 23 -16.45 -12.00 9.49
C LEU A 23 -17.74 -11.26 9.16
N ILE A 24 -18.70 -11.98 8.62
CA ILE A 24 -20.10 -11.55 8.52
C ILE A 24 -20.78 -11.98 9.82
N ASP A 25 -21.15 -10.99 10.63
CA ASP A 25 -21.92 -11.24 11.86
C ASP A 25 -23.41 -11.20 11.50
N GLU A 26 -23.98 -12.38 11.45
CA GLU A 26 -25.40 -12.60 11.11
C GLU A 26 -26.17 -13.05 12.34
N ASP A 27 -27.33 -12.44 12.56
CA ASP A 27 -28.34 -12.92 13.51
C ASP A 27 -29.72 -12.65 12.91
N GLU A 28 -30.72 -13.41 13.32
CA GLU A 28 -32.08 -13.10 12.86
C GLU A 28 -32.53 -11.73 13.40
N PRO A 29 -32.95 -10.76 12.53
CA PRO A 29 -33.44 -10.89 11.16
C PRO A 29 -32.42 -10.54 10.04
N GLY A 30 -31.11 -10.50 10.26
CA GLY A 30 -30.16 -10.19 9.18
C GLY A 30 -28.71 -9.87 9.62
N ILE A 31 -27.95 -9.23 8.74
CA ILE A 31 -26.53 -8.90 8.98
C ILE A 31 -26.43 -7.75 9.98
N LYS A 32 -25.72 -7.99 11.09
CA LYS A 32 -25.43 -6.98 12.13
C LYS A 32 -24.19 -6.16 11.78
N GLY A 33 -23.19 -6.77 11.14
CA GLY A 33 -21.96 -6.06 10.82
C GLY A 33 -20.89 -6.91 10.15
N PHE A 34 -19.81 -6.20 9.79
CA PHE A 34 -18.63 -6.77 9.17
C PHE A 34 -17.42 -6.49 10.05
N TYR A 35 -16.69 -7.54 10.43
CA TYR A 35 -15.56 -7.44 11.35
C TYR A 35 -14.27 -7.97 10.69
N PRO A 36 -13.28 -7.10 10.43
CA PRO A 36 -11.98 -7.54 9.92
C PRO A 36 -11.27 -8.40 10.97
N ILE A 37 -10.92 -9.64 10.61
CA ILE A 37 -10.28 -10.57 11.52
C ILE A 37 -8.78 -10.29 11.60
N ASP A 38 -8.27 -10.13 12.83
CA ASP A 38 -6.86 -9.96 13.13
C ASP A 38 -6.25 -11.31 13.55
N ALA A 39 -5.85 -12.09 12.56
CA ALA A 39 -5.24 -13.38 12.82
C ALA A 39 -3.78 -13.40 12.37
N THR A 40 -2.93 -14.03 13.15
CA THR A 40 -1.54 -14.30 12.80
C THR A 40 -1.41 -15.52 11.89
N ASN A 41 -2.37 -16.43 11.96
CA ASN A 41 -2.43 -17.62 11.13
C ASN A 41 -3.88 -18.02 10.85
N ALA A 42 -4.12 -18.59 9.67
CA ALA A 42 -5.41 -19.10 9.23
C ALA A 42 -5.25 -20.49 8.60
N ALA A 43 -6.05 -21.45 9.04
CA ALA A 43 -6.05 -22.81 8.51
C ALA A 43 -7.47 -23.22 8.11
N LEU A 44 -7.60 -23.85 6.94
CA LEU A 44 -8.88 -24.38 6.48
C LEU A 44 -9.10 -25.77 7.07
N LEU A 45 -10.29 -26.00 7.57
CA LEU A 45 -10.75 -27.27 8.11
C LEU A 45 -11.94 -27.75 7.28
N GLN A 46 -12.09 -29.04 7.14
CA GLN A 46 -13.24 -29.67 6.50
C GLN A 46 -13.85 -30.66 7.48
N ASP A 47 -15.16 -30.59 7.65
CA ASP A 47 -15.88 -31.56 8.47
C ASP A 47 -16.18 -32.88 7.68
N GLY A 48 -16.72 -33.89 8.38
CA GLY A 48 -17.06 -35.17 7.78
C GLY A 48 -18.19 -35.11 6.73
N ARG A 49 -18.88 -33.97 6.59
CA ARG A 49 -19.93 -33.71 5.59
C ARG A 49 -19.42 -32.90 4.40
N GLY A 50 -18.14 -32.53 4.41
CA GLY A 50 -17.51 -31.71 3.36
C GLY A 50 -17.70 -30.23 3.53
N GLU A 51 -18.29 -29.72 4.64
CA GLU A 51 -18.40 -28.32 4.91
C GLU A 51 -17.04 -27.71 5.33
N LEU A 52 -16.78 -26.51 4.84
CA LEU A 52 -15.52 -25.82 5.09
C LEU A 52 -15.64 -24.86 6.26
N TYR A 53 -14.68 -24.96 7.17
CA TYR A 53 -14.49 -24.06 8.28
C TYR A 53 -13.10 -23.42 8.18
N ILE A 54 -12.95 -22.25 8.73
CA ILE A 54 -11.65 -21.59 8.84
C ILE A 54 -11.35 -21.36 10.32
N ARG A 55 -10.14 -21.77 10.70
CA ARG A 55 -9.60 -21.59 12.04
C ARG A 55 -8.59 -20.46 12.00
N PHE A 56 -8.81 -19.45 12.81
CA PHE A 56 -7.92 -18.32 13.00
C PHE A 56 -7.23 -18.44 14.34
N ILE A 57 -5.93 -18.19 14.35
CA ILE A 57 -5.13 -18.05 15.57
C ILE A 57 -4.87 -16.55 15.74
N ALA A 58 -5.45 -15.96 16.78
CA ALA A 58 -5.28 -14.56 17.16
C ALA A 58 -4.56 -14.46 18.52
N LYS A 59 -4.15 -13.23 18.87
CA LYS A 59 -3.50 -12.99 20.18
C LYS A 59 -4.39 -13.36 21.37
N ASP A 60 -5.70 -13.20 21.21
CA ASP A 60 -6.69 -13.37 22.26
C ASP A 60 -7.33 -14.77 22.29
N GLY A 61 -6.82 -15.69 21.46
CA GLY A 61 -7.34 -17.05 21.38
C GLY A 61 -7.56 -17.57 19.95
N GLU A 62 -8.31 -18.65 19.88
CA GLU A 62 -8.65 -19.33 18.63
C GLU A 62 -10.11 -19.06 18.25
N LEU A 63 -10.35 -18.74 16.98
CA LEU A 63 -11.68 -18.53 16.41
C LEU A 63 -11.91 -19.52 15.27
N ILE A 64 -12.95 -20.35 15.35
CA ILE A 64 -13.36 -21.25 14.27
C ILE A 64 -14.71 -20.75 13.75
N GLN A 65 -14.79 -20.52 12.45
CA GLN A 65 -15.99 -20.02 11.79
C GLN A 65 -16.28 -20.80 10.50
N ASN A 66 -17.56 -20.91 10.14
CA ASN A 66 -17.93 -21.48 8.85
C ASN A 66 -17.41 -20.55 7.74
N TYR A 67 -16.76 -21.14 6.73
CA TYR A 67 -16.17 -20.37 5.63
C TYR A 67 -17.22 -19.60 4.80
N LYS A 68 -18.49 -20.00 4.85
CA LYS A 68 -19.59 -19.26 4.22
C LYS A 68 -19.74 -17.85 4.79
N ASN A 69 -19.51 -17.70 6.09
CA ASN A 69 -19.65 -16.43 6.82
C ASN A 69 -18.37 -15.59 6.81
N ILE A 70 -17.37 -15.97 6.00
CA ILE A 70 -16.11 -15.26 5.88
C ILE A 70 -15.96 -14.72 4.46
N ILE A 71 -15.86 -13.39 4.34
CA ILE A 71 -15.41 -12.75 3.12
C ILE A 71 -13.89 -12.88 3.09
N HIS A 72 -13.36 -13.48 2.02
CA HIS A 72 -11.95 -13.78 1.87
C HIS A 72 -11.39 -13.12 0.62
N LEU A 73 -10.67 -12.03 0.79
CA LEU A 73 -9.96 -11.33 -0.27
C LEU A 73 -8.54 -11.89 -0.40
N ARG A 74 -8.04 -12.02 -1.63
CA ARG A 74 -6.77 -12.68 -1.93
C ARG A 74 -5.97 -11.91 -2.96
N ARG A 75 -4.65 -11.83 -2.76
CA ARG A 75 -3.69 -11.41 -3.77
C ARG A 75 -2.82 -12.59 -4.15
N HIS A 76 -2.25 -12.59 -5.35
CA HIS A 76 -1.38 -13.67 -5.84
C HIS A 76 -2.00 -15.06 -5.67
N PHE A 77 -3.28 -15.19 -6.03
CA PHE A 77 -4.01 -16.45 -5.92
C PHE A 77 -3.61 -17.39 -7.07
N ASN A 78 -2.64 -18.26 -6.83
CA ASN A 78 -2.08 -19.12 -7.86
C ASN A 78 -1.82 -20.57 -7.37
N SER A 79 -0.94 -20.76 -6.41
CA SER A 79 -0.51 -22.11 -5.99
C SER A 79 -1.51 -22.83 -5.10
N SER A 80 -2.22 -22.12 -4.25
CA SER A 80 -3.21 -22.66 -3.31
C SER A 80 -4.62 -22.66 -3.90
N LYS A 81 -5.44 -23.64 -3.51
CA LYS A 81 -6.87 -23.67 -3.87
C LYS A 81 -7.70 -22.62 -3.12
N TYR A 82 -7.21 -22.10 -2.01
CA TYR A 82 -8.01 -21.26 -1.11
C TYR A 82 -7.31 -19.95 -0.73
N PHE A 83 -6.00 -19.97 -0.54
CA PHE A 83 -5.24 -18.84 -0.03
C PHE A 83 -4.43 -18.17 -1.14
N GLY A 84 -4.23 -16.88 -1.02
CA GLY A 84 -3.21 -16.18 -1.78
C GLY A 84 -1.82 -16.62 -1.35
N ASP A 85 -0.87 -16.60 -2.28
CA ASP A 85 0.52 -17.00 -2.03
C ASP A 85 1.21 -16.04 -1.05
N SER A 86 2.31 -16.53 -0.42
CA SER A 86 3.09 -15.70 0.52
C SER A 86 3.85 -14.56 -0.19
N ASN A 87 4.32 -13.59 0.59
CA ASN A 87 5.17 -12.52 0.10
C ASN A 87 6.65 -12.91 -0.06
N ASP A 88 6.97 -14.22 -0.10
CA ASP A 88 8.36 -14.70 -0.13
C ASP A 88 9.16 -14.15 -1.32
N ALA A 89 8.48 -13.86 -2.43
CA ALA A 89 9.13 -13.28 -3.61
C ALA A 89 9.80 -11.92 -3.36
N ILE A 90 9.31 -11.14 -2.39
CA ILE A 90 9.85 -9.82 -2.06
C ILE A 90 10.75 -9.85 -0.81
N ASN A 91 10.70 -10.91 0.01
CA ASN A 91 11.41 -10.98 1.30
C ASN A 91 12.91 -10.71 1.14
N ASN A 92 13.57 -11.34 0.18
CA ASN A 92 15.00 -11.11 -0.06
C ASN A 92 15.33 -9.64 -0.37
N THR A 93 14.43 -8.93 -1.04
CA THR A 93 14.61 -7.50 -1.36
C THR A 93 14.41 -6.63 -0.12
N LEU A 94 13.46 -6.98 0.74
CA LEU A 94 13.23 -6.30 2.01
C LEU A 94 14.39 -6.52 2.98
N ASP A 95 14.92 -7.74 3.07
CA ASP A 95 16.09 -8.08 3.89
C ASP A 95 17.33 -7.31 3.41
N LEU A 96 17.51 -7.19 2.09
CA LEU A 96 18.60 -6.41 1.52
C LEU A 96 18.44 -4.92 1.87
N ALA A 97 17.24 -4.36 1.77
CA ALA A 97 16.95 -2.98 2.16
C ALA A 97 17.24 -2.74 3.66
N HIS A 98 16.84 -3.69 4.50
CA HIS A 98 17.12 -3.63 5.95
C HIS A 98 18.63 -3.67 6.23
N THR A 99 19.35 -4.61 5.65
CA THR A 99 20.80 -4.76 5.79
C THR A 99 21.55 -3.51 5.34
N GLN A 100 21.12 -2.88 4.24
CA GLN A 100 21.71 -1.62 3.77
C GLN A 100 21.49 -0.48 4.78
N ASN A 101 20.30 -0.36 5.35
CA ASN A 101 20.00 0.64 6.37
C ASN A 101 20.83 0.42 7.64
N GLU A 102 21.02 -0.82 8.08
CA GLU A 102 21.90 -1.16 9.20
C GLU A 102 23.37 -0.85 8.89
N GLY A 103 23.81 -1.18 7.68
CA GLY A 103 25.15 -0.84 7.19
C GLY A 103 25.40 0.67 7.20
N LEU A 104 24.43 1.47 6.73
CA LEU A 104 24.51 2.93 6.75
C LEU A 104 24.57 3.47 8.19
N ASN A 105 23.69 2.99 9.07
CA ASN A 105 23.72 3.36 10.49
C ASN A 105 25.06 3.05 11.14
N THR A 106 25.63 1.87 10.83
CA THR A 106 26.94 1.46 11.35
C THR A 106 28.05 2.33 10.75
N ALA A 107 27.99 2.65 9.46
CA ALA A 107 28.98 3.52 8.80
C ALA A 107 28.95 4.96 9.37
N ILE A 108 27.75 5.52 9.62
CA ILE A 108 27.60 6.84 10.25
C ILE A 108 28.17 6.83 11.66
N LYS A 109 27.84 5.82 12.47
CA LYS A 109 28.40 5.67 13.83
C LYS A 109 29.90 5.46 13.83
N ALA A 110 30.42 4.70 12.86
CA ALA A 110 31.83 4.47 12.70
C ALA A 110 32.59 5.70 12.20
N GLY A 111 31.99 6.48 11.30
CA GLY A 111 32.56 7.72 10.78
C GLY A 111 32.64 8.84 11.84
N ALA A 112 31.76 8.80 12.85
CA ALA A 112 31.80 9.72 13.98
C ALA A 112 32.94 9.39 14.99
N ASN A 113 33.53 8.19 14.92
CA ASN A 113 34.58 7.76 15.82
C ASN A 113 35.93 7.80 15.10
N ILE A 114 36.86 8.60 15.60
CA ILE A 114 38.26 8.60 15.14
C ILE A 114 38.86 7.22 15.47
N ARG A 115 39.20 6.46 14.43
CA ARG A 115 39.88 5.17 14.55
C ARG A 115 41.33 5.32 14.17
N GLY A 116 42.23 4.78 14.96
CA GLY A 116 43.63 4.80 14.68
C GLY A 116 44.39 3.83 15.56
N ILE A 117 45.62 3.60 15.23
CA ILE A 117 46.56 2.82 16.01
C ILE A 117 47.47 3.78 16.74
N MET A 118 47.47 3.72 18.08
CA MET A 118 48.43 4.43 18.90
C MET A 118 49.64 3.52 19.08
N LYS A 119 50.78 3.94 18.53
CA LYS A 119 52.04 3.19 18.59
C LYS A 119 52.95 3.85 19.67
N TYR A 120 53.44 3.06 20.55
CA TYR A 120 54.45 3.45 21.54
C TYR A 120 55.82 2.85 21.18
N GLU A 121 56.90 3.64 21.34
CA GLU A 121 58.25 3.18 21.05
C GLU A 121 58.85 2.32 22.19
N GLN A 122 58.14 2.20 23.29
CA GLN A 122 58.56 1.39 24.48
C GLN A 122 57.58 0.24 24.67
N VAL A 123 58.11 -0.90 25.17
CA VAL A 123 57.26 -2.02 25.59
C VAL A 123 56.56 -1.63 26.91
N LEU A 124 55.24 -1.50 26.87
CA LEU A 124 54.40 -1.17 28.03
C LEU A 124 53.70 -2.46 28.51
N PRO A 125 53.57 -2.61 29.84
CA PRO A 125 52.72 -3.66 30.42
C PRO A 125 51.25 -3.44 30.01
N ASP A 126 50.48 -4.55 29.92
CA ASP A 126 49.06 -4.52 29.47
C ASP A 126 48.19 -3.57 30.34
N ALA A 127 48.46 -3.46 31.64
CA ALA A 127 47.75 -2.56 32.54
C ALA A 127 47.99 -1.06 32.19
N GLU A 128 49.17 -0.71 31.72
CA GLU A 128 49.50 0.66 31.29
C GLU A 128 48.93 0.95 29.93
N MET A 129 48.96 0.00 29.00
CA MET A 129 48.31 0.13 27.70
C MET A 129 46.81 0.38 27.83
N THR A 130 46.12 -0.31 28.74
CA THR A 130 44.72 -0.10 29.03
C THR A 130 44.44 1.31 29.59
N LYS A 131 45.23 1.77 30.55
CA LYS A 131 45.10 3.14 31.09
C LYS A 131 45.37 4.21 30.07
N MET A 132 46.32 4.02 29.17
CA MET A 132 46.65 4.97 28.13
C MET A 132 45.52 5.01 27.07
N ARG A 133 44.92 3.86 26.73
CA ARG A 133 43.73 3.78 25.84
C ARG A 133 42.55 4.51 26.44
N GLU A 134 42.25 4.27 27.73
CA GLU A 134 41.13 4.92 28.42
C GLU A 134 41.31 6.42 28.50
N ARG A 135 42.53 6.88 28.81
CA ARG A 135 42.87 8.29 28.84
C ARG A 135 42.72 8.93 27.47
N PHE A 136 43.21 8.28 26.41
CA PHE A 136 43.07 8.76 25.06
C PHE A 136 41.57 8.86 24.66
N ILE A 137 40.77 7.85 24.95
CA ILE A 137 39.33 7.86 24.68
C ILE A 137 38.67 9.01 25.45
N LYS A 138 38.99 9.21 26.72
CA LYS A 138 38.42 10.24 27.56
C LYS A 138 38.80 11.66 27.09
N ASP A 139 40.06 11.85 26.75
CA ASP A 139 40.60 13.17 26.44
C ASP A 139 40.35 13.59 24.98
N PHE A 140 40.21 12.64 24.05
CA PHE A 140 40.13 12.93 22.61
C PHE A 140 38.85 12.50 21.90
N LEU A 141 38.16 11.50 22.42
CA LEU A 141 36.89 11.02 21.82
C LEU A 141 35.66 11.49 22.62
N GLY A 142 35.87 12.21 23.73
CA GLY A 142 34.77 12.79 24.51
C GLY A 142 34.10 13.93 23.72
N VAL A 143 32.76 13.95 23.73
CA VAL A 143 31.90 14.96 23.06
C VAL A 143 32.24 16.41 23.50
N SER A 144 32.97 16.58 24.59
CA SER A 144 33.37 17.88 25.16
C SER A 144 34.66 18.47 24.55
N ASN A 145 35.36 17.75 23.67
CA ASN A 145 36.61 18.26 23.08
C ASN A 145 36.34 19.08 21.81
N ASN A 146 36.01 20.35 21.98
CA ASN A 146 35.66 21.26 20.89
C ASN A 146 36.87 21.69 20.03
N GLY A 147 38.08 21.24 20.32
CA GLY A 147 39.29 21.80 19.67
C GLY A 147 39.92 20.92 18.58
N GLY A 148 39.62 19.63 18.50
CA GLY A 148 40.17 18.71 17.48
C GLY A 148 41.70 18.54 17.50
N VAL A 149 42.42 19.12 18.49
CA VAL A 149 43.86 19.08 18.59
C VAL A 149 44.28 17.98 19.57
N VAL A 150 45.08 17.03 19.08
CA VAL A 150 45.68 15.96 19.87
C VAL A 150 47.12 16.32 20.19
N VAL A 151 47.47 16.39 21.49
CA VAL A 151 48.85 16.53 21.93
C VAL A 151 49.36 15.13 22.30
N THR A 152 50.37 14.66 21.59
CA THR A 152 51.04 13.42 21.84
C THR A 152 52.45 13.67 22.43
N ASP A 153 52.92 12.79 23.34
CA ASP A 153 54.29 12.82 23.83
C ASP A 153 55.22 12.27 22.72
N ALA A 154 56.50 12.69 22.74
CA ALA A 154 57.51 12.26 21.77
C ALA A 154 57.73 10.73 21.68
N LYS A 155 57.13 9.97 22.60
CA LYS A 155 57.20 8.50 22.70
C LYS A 155 56.01 7.78 22.07
N SER A 156 55.02 8.50 21.59
CA SER A 156 53.81 7.93 21.01
C SER A 156 53.45 8.57 19.65
N SER A 157 53.07 7.77 18.71
CA SER A 157 52.55 8.22 17.41
C SER A 157 51.16 7.68 17.17
N PHE A 158 50.25 8.54 16.68
CA PHE A 158 48.91 8.16 16.30
C PHE A 158 48.85 8.03 14.75
N LEU A 159 48.49 6.84 14.30
CA LEU A 159 48.25 6.56 12.89
C LEU A 159 46.75 6.46 12.67
N PRO A 160 46.12 7.46 12.05
CA PRO A 160 44.71 7.36 11.73
C PRO A 160 44.49 6.24 10.74
N ILE A 161 43.50 5.37 11.00
CA ILE A 161 43.01 4.42 10.01
C ILE A 161 41.99 5.18 9.15
N GLU A 162 42.32 5.41 7.90
CA GLU A 162 41.35 5.94 6.94
C GLU A 162 40.22 4.91 6.77
N SER A 163 39.14 5.13 7.50
CA SER A 163 37.89 4.44 7.23
C SER A 163 37.27 5.10 6.01
N LYS A 164 37.40 4.46 4.84
CA LYS A 164 36.56 4.86 3.70
C LYS A 164 35.10 4.66 4.13
N PRO A 165 34.30 5.72 4.18
CA PRO A 165 32.89 5.52 4.47
C PRO A 165 32.32 4.58 3.42
N VAL A 166 31.58 3.57 3.85
CA VAL A 166 30.83 2.70 2.95
C VAL A 166 29.83 3.60 2.25
N SER A 167 30.17 4.04 1.04
CA SER A 167 29.24 4.75 0.18
C SER A 167 28.28 3.69 -0.38
N ILE A 168 27.04 3.76 0.04
CA ILE A 168 25.99 2.98 -0.62
C ILE A 168 25.77 3.63 -1.99
N ASP A 169 25.84 2.81 -3.04
CA ASP A 169 25.59 3.31 -4.39
C ASP A 169 24.11 3.69 -4.52
N ASP A 170 23.85 4.96 -4.84
CA ASP A 170 22.49 5.49 -5.05
C ASP A 170 21.71 4.66 -6.08
N LYS A 171 22.40 4.08 -7.07
CA LYS A 171 21.76 3.20 -8.05
C LYS A 171 21.27 1.89 -7.44
N GLN A 172 21.99 1.33 -6.47
CA GLN A 172 21.55 0.13 -5.76
C GLN A 172 20.32 0.42 -4.88
N LEU A 173 20.33 1.55 -4.18
CA LEU A 173 19.18 2.01 -3.41
C LEU A 173 17.95 2.23 -4.29
N ALA A 174 18.12 2.88 -5.43
CA ALA A 174 17.05 3.09 -6.40
C ALA A 174 16.53 1.77 -6.97
N ALA A 175 17.41 0.82 -7.29
CA ALA A 175 17.00 -0.49 -7.80
C ALA A 175 16.20 -1.31 -6.78
N ILE A 176 16.56 -1.26 -5.50
CA ILE A 176 15.81 -1.92 -4.42
C ILE A 176 14.44 -1.27 -4.24
N LYS A 177 14.38 0.07 -4.19
CA LYS A 177 13.12 0.80 -4.12
C LYS A 177 12.19 0.44 -5.28
N ASN A 178 12.71 0.46 -6.51
CA ASN A 178 11.92 0.15 -7.70
C ASN A 178 11.37 -1.28 -7.65
N LYS A 179 12.15 -2.28 -7.24
CA LYS A 179 11.65 -3.65 -7.05
C LYS A 179 10.50 -3.73 -6.05
N ILE A 180 10.55 -2.97 -4.97
CA ILE A 180 9.46 -2.91 -3.97
C ILE A 180 8.23 -2.25 -4.60
N TYR A 181 8.40 -1.15 -5.33
CA TYR A 181 7.31 -0.46 -6.00
C TYR A 181 6.67 -1.34 -7.08
N ASP A 182 7.47 -2.01 -7.90
CA ASP A 182 6.99 -2.94 -8.93
C ASP A 182 6.17 -4.09 -8.32
N TYR A 183 6.64 -4.64 -7.19
CA TYR A 183 5.90 -5.69 -6.48
C TYR A 183 4.55 -5.21 -5.93
N LEU A 184 4.47 -3.98 -5.48
CA LEU A 184 3.23 -3.38 -4.97
C LEU A 184 2.34 -2.82 -6.08
N GLY A 185 2.86 -2.69 -7.31
CA GLY A 185 2.15 -2.09 -8.44
C GLY A 185 2.03 -0.57 -8.35
N ILE A 186 2.98 0.10 -7.69
CA ILE A 186 2.98 1.55 -7.50
C ILE A 186 4.23 2.17 -8.14
N SER A 187 4.13 3.44 -8.54
CA SER A 187 5.29 4.21 -8.99
C SER A 187 5.82 5.14 -7.91
N GLU A 188 7.07 5.59 -8.03
CA GLU A 188 7.67 6.57 -7.14
C GLU A 188 6.87 7.88 -7.14
N ASN A 189 6.33 8.29 -8.29
CA ASN A 189 5.52 9.49 -8.44
C ASN A 189 4.22 9.41 -7.66
N ILE A 190 3.56 8.24 -7.67
CA ILE A 190 2.36 8.00 -6.84
C ILE A 190 2.69 8.13 -5.35
N VAL A 191 3.80 7.53 -4.90
CA VAL A 191 4.22 7.58 -3.48
C VAL A 191 4.56 9.01 -3.05
N LYS A 192 5.19 9.80 -3.93
CA LYS A 192 5.55 11.19 -3.67
C LYS A 192 4.42 12.19 -3.91
N SER A 193 3.25 11.73 -4.34
CA SER A 193 2.12 12.59 -4.75
C SER A 193 2.50 13.59 -5.85
N ASN A 194 3.41 13.20 -6.74
CA ASN A 194 3.89 13.99 -7.87
C ASN A 194 3.57 13.28 -9.19
N TYR A 195 2.31 12.93 -9.38
CA TYR A 195 1.81 12.18 -10.53
C TYR A 195 0.95 13.07 -11.43
N ASP A 196 0.95 12.76 -12.71
CA ASP A 196 0.01 13.31 -13.68
C ASP A 196 -1.28 12.46 -13.76
N GLU A 197 -2.24 12.91 -14.59
CA GLU A 197 -3.52 12.23 -14.77
C GLU A 197 -3.36 10.84 -15.42
N ASN A 198 -2.36 10.66 -16.29
CA ASN A 198 -2.09 9.39 -16.96
C ASN A 198 -1.49 8.39 -15.97
N GLU A 199 -0.52 8.82 -15.15
CA GLU A 199 0.09 7.99 -14.10
C GLU A 199 -0.96 7.58 -13.06
N TRP A 200 -1.85 8.50 -12.68
CA TRP A 200 -2.97 8.20 -11.81
C TRP A 200 -3.93 7.19 -12.45
N GLY A 201 -4.27 7.41 -13.72
CA GLY A 201 -5.13 6.50 -14.48
C GLY A 201 -4.55 5.09 -14.54
N ALA A 202 -3.27 4.96 -14.85
CA ALA A 202 -2.58 3.68 -14.90
C ALA A 202 -2.56 2.98 -13.52
N PHE A 203 -2.27 3.70 -12.44
CA PHE A 203 -2.34 3.17 -11.08
C PHE A 203 -3.74 2.72 -10.70
N TYR A 204 -4.74 3.53 -11.04
CA TYR A 204 -6.14 3.22 -10.79
C TYR A 204 -6.55 1.91 -11.48
N GLU A 205 -6.31 1.80 -12.80
CA GLU A 205 -6.70 0.64 -13.60
C GLU A 205 -5.94 -0.64 -13.23
N SER A 206 -4.67 -0.51 -12.81
CA SER A 206 -3.84 -1.67 -12.49
C SER A 206 -3.98 -2.15 -11.04
N VAL A 207 -4.30 -1.27 -10.09
CA VAL A 207 -4.27 -1.59 -8.65
C VAL A 207 -5.62 -1.38 -7.97
N ILE A 208 -6.24 -0.20 -8.16
CA ILE A 208 -7.46 0.16 -7.42
C ILE A 208 -8.69 -0.54 -7.99
N GLU A 209 -8.87 -0.50 -9.30
CA GLU A 209 -10.05 -1.10 -9.95
C GLU A 209 -10.13 -2.62 -9.75
N PRO A 210 -9.06 -3.42 -9.96
CA PRO A 210 -9.10 -4.86 -9.70
C PRO A 210 -9.43 -5.19 -8.24
N LEU A 211 -8.95 -4.38 -7.29
CA LEU A 211 -9.28 -4.55 -5.88
C LEU A 211 -10.77 -4.27 -5.62
N ALA A 212 -11.30 -3.17 -6.15
CA ALA A 212 -12.72 -2.80 -6.02
C ALA A 212 -13.63 -3.87 -6.66
N VAL A 213 -13.25 -4.41 -7.82
CA VAL A 213 -13.96 -5.51 -8.48
C VAL A 213 -13.93 -6.78 -7.63
N GLN A 214 -12.77 -7.17 -7.11
CA GLN A 214 -12.65 -8.35 -6.23
C GLN A 214 -13.54 -8.20 -4.99
N MET A 215 -13.51 -7.04 -4.33
CA MET A 215 -14.36 -6.75 -3.19
C MET A 215 -15.84 -6.84 -3.55
N SER A 216 -16.25 -6.23 -4.65
CA SER A 216 -17.65 -6.24 -5.12
C SER A 216 -18.15 -7.66 -5.36
N LEU A 217 -17.35 -8.47 -6.04
CA LEU A 217 -17.70 -9.87 -6.34
C LEU A 217 -17.76 -10.74 -5.09
N GLU A 218 -16.77 -10.62 -4.20
CA GLU A 218 -16.70 -11.46 -3.01
C GLU A 218 -17.78 -11.10 -1.99
N PHE A 219 -18.04 -9.81 -1.76
CA PHE A 219 -19.14 -9.35 -0.90
C PHE A 219 -20.49 -9.78 -1.46
N THR A 220 -20.73 -9.57 -2.76
CA THR A 220 -21.97 -10.00 -3.42
C THR A 220 -22.20 -11.50 -3.25
N ARG A 221 -21.17 -12.31 -3.50
CA ARG A 221 -21.24 -13.77 -3.42
C ARG A 221 -21.53 -14.29 -2.02
N LYS A 222 -21.04 -13.62 -1.00
CA LYS A 222 -21.17 -14.04 0.40
C LYS A 222 -22.43 -13.55 1.09
N ILE A 223 -22.94 -12.40 0.66
CA ILE A 223 -24.10 -11.74 1.29
C ILE A 223 -25.40 -12.18 0.65
N PHE A 224 -25.43 -12.33 -0.67
CA PHE A 224 -26.66 -12.68 -1.38
C PHE A 224 -26.72 -14.15 -1.77
N THR A 225 -27.91 -14.70 -1.71
CA THR A 225 -28.23 -16.02 -2.24
C THR A 225 -28.18 -16.00 -3.78
N GLN A 226 -28.03 -17.16 -4.41
CA GLN A 226 -28.04 -17.29 -5.88
C GLN A 226 -29.34 -16.77 -6.51
N ARG A 227 -30.45 -16.84 -5.78
CA ARG A 227 -31.74 -16.30 -6.23
C ARG A 227 -31.71 -14.77 -6.26
N GLU A 228 -31.22 -14.15 -5.21
CA GLU A 228 -31.14 -12.68 -5.10
C GLU A 228 -30.18 -12.11 -6.15
N ILE A 229 -29.05 -12.77 -6.41
CA ILE A 229 -28.11 -12.37 -7.46
C ILE A 229 -28.80 -12.39 -8.84
N LYS A 230 -29.66 -13.39 -9.13
CA LYS A 230 -30.45 -13.45 -10.37
C LYS A 230 -31.43 -12.27 -10.48
N PHE A 231 -31.89 -11.73 -9.37
CA PHE A 231 -32.72 -10.51 -9.33
C PHE A 231 -31.91 -9.22 -9.37
N LYS A 232 -30.61 -9.31 -9.71
CA LYS A 232 -29.68 -8.18 -9.84
C LYS A 232 -29.36 -7.47 -8.51
N ASN A 233 -29.45 -8.17 -7.38
CA ASN A 233 -28.89 -7.67 -6.13
C ASN A 233 -27.37 -7.88 -6.14
N TYR A 234 -26.63 -6.80 -5.90
CA TYR A 234 -25.18 -6.82 -5.86
C TYR A 234 -24.66 -5.68 -4.98
N ILE A 235 -23.45 -5.83 -4.51
CA ILE A 235 -22.70 -4.79 -3.80
C ILE A 235 -21.58 -4.33 -4.72
N THR A 236 -21.46 -3.02 -4.91
CA THR A 236 -20.43 -2.40 -5.71
C THR A 236 -19.53 -1.57 -4.82
N PHE A 237 -18.23 -1.76 -4.95
CA PHE A 237 -17.24 -0.85 -4.42
C PHE A 237 -16.82 0.06 -5.57
N GLU A 238 -17.29 1.28 -5.54
CA GLU A 238 -16.95 2.29 -6.53
C GLU A 238 -15.83 3.15 -5.99
N SER A 239 -14.75 3.18 -6.71
CA SER A 239 -13.72 4.18 -6.50
C SER A 239 -13.94 5.25 -7.57
N GLY A 240 -14.36 6.42 -7.18
CA GLY A 240 -14.74 7.50 -8.11
C GLY A 240 -13.60 7.90 -9.04
N ARG A 241 -13.41 7.16 -10.15
CA ARG A 241 -12.36 7.42 -11.15
C ARG A 241 -12.36 8.88 -11.62
N LEU A 242 -13.57 9.41 -11.87
CA LEU A 242 -13.76 10.81 -12.28
C LEU A 242 -13.44 11.82 -11.18
N GLN A 243 -13.44 11.41 -9.92
CA GLN A 243 -13.16 12.31 -8.79
C GLN A 243 -11.72 12.85 -8.80
N PHE A 244 -10.79 12.08 -9.36
CA PHE A 244 -9.37 12.42 -9.47
C PHE A 244 -8.95 12.93 -10.84
N SER A 245 -9.87 12.93 -11.82
CA SER A 245 -9.62 13.53 -13.13
C SER A 245 -9.49 15.04 -13.03
N SER A 246 -8.69 15.62 -13.93
CA SER A 246 -8.55 17.07 -14.00
C SER A 246 -9.89 17.76 -14.28
N ASN A 247 -10.04 19.01 -13.87
CA ASN A 247 -11.23 19.78 -14.17
C ASN A 247 -11.43 19.92 -15.68
N ALA A 248 -10.35 19.96 -16.48
CA ALA A 248 -10.42 19.98 -17.93
C ALA A 248 -11.06 18.70 -18.48
N THR A 249 -10.63 17.54 -18.01
CA THR A 249 -11.20 16.23 -18.41
C THR A 249 -12.67 16.12 -18.02
N LYS A 250 -13.05 16.57 -16.82
CA LYS A 250 -14.44 16.59 -16.36
C LYS A 250 -15.31 17.49 -17.24
N ILE A 251 -14.83 18.69 -17.56
CA ILE A 251 -15.52 19.65 -18.43
C ILE A 251 -15.68 19.08 -19.84
N ASN A 252 -14.63 18.47 -20.39
CA ASN A 252 -14.69 17.84 -21.72
C ASN A 252 -15.72 16.70 -21.73
N LEU A 253 -15.71 15.82 -20.75
CA LEU A 253 -16.69 14.74 -20.61
C LEU A 253 -18.13 15.27 -20.57
N ILE A 254 -18.38 16.29 -19.75
CA ILE A 254 -19.70 16.93 -19.66
C ILE A 254 -20.09 17.56 -20.97
N SER A 255 -19.17 18.27 -21.62
CA SER A 255 -19.40 18.94 -22.92
C SER A 255 -19.72 17.96 -24.05
N GLU A 256 -19.12 16.75 -23.99
CA GLU A 256 -19.40 15.72 -25.00
C GLU A 256 -20.70 14.95 -24.73
N LEU A 257 -21.00 14.60 -23.47
CA LEU A 257 -22.12 13.73 -23.15
C LEU A 257 -23.44 14.47 -22.95
N MET A 258 -23.40 15.70 -22.42
CA MET A 258 -24.61 16.47 -22.10
C MET A 258 -25.45 16.81 -23.34
N PRO A 259 -24.86 17.18 -24.50
CA PRO A 259 -25.63 17.49 -25.74
C PRO A 259 -26.42 16.29 -26.26
N TYR A 260 -26.01 15.07 -25.97
CA TYR A 260 -26.70 13.84 -26.37
C TYR A 260 -27.73 13.35 -25.34
N GLY A 261 -27.95 14.11 -24.26
CA GLY A 261 -28.90 13.73 -23.20
C GLY A 261 -28.46 12.52 -22.40
N LEU A 262 -27.16 12.17 -22.40
CA LEU A 262 -26.60 11.04 -21.62
C LEU A 262 -26.43 11.39 -20.16
N LEU A 263 -26.26 12.68 -19.83
CA LEU A 263 -26.13 13.19 -18.46
C LEU A 263 -27.27 14.16 -18.14
N SER A 264 -27.77 14.10 -16.90
CA SER A 264 -28.62 15.15 -16.33
C SER A 264 -27.76 16.30 -15.79
N ILE A 265 -28.38 17.45 -15.52
CA ILE A 265 -27.70 18.60 -14.92
C ILE A 265 -27.13 18.22 -13.54
N ASN A 266 -27.89 17.50 -12.69
CA ASN A 266 -27.42 17.06 -11.39
C ASN A 266 -26.26 16.07 -11.47
N GLN A 267 -26.27 15.15 -12.43
CA GLN A 267 -25.14 14.25 -12.68
C GLN A 267 -23.88 15.01 -13.11
N ALA A 268 -24.02 16.04 -13.96
CA ALA A 268 -22.90 16.90 -14.34
C ALA A 268 -22.35 17.71 -13.14
N LEU A 269 -23.24 18.21 -12.28
CA LEU A 269 -22.85 18.91 -11.05
C LEU A 269 -22.14 17.98 -10.07
N GLU A 270 -22.59 16.73 -9.92
CA GLU A 270 -21.98 15.72 -9.09
C GLU A 270 -20.53 15.39 -9.56
N ILE A 271 -20.31 15.27 -10.86
CA ILE A 271 -18.96 15.08 -11.43
C ILE A 271 -18.03 16.24 -11.05
N LEU A 272 -18.57 17.47 -10.96
CA LEU A 272 -17.82 18.66 -10.55
C LEU A 272 -17.76 18.89 -9.03
N ASN A 273 -18.33 17.96 -8.23
CA ASN A 273 -18.52 18.12 -6.78
C ASN A 273 -19.30 19.37 -6.37
N LEU A 274 -20.27 19.78 -7.19
CA LEU A 274 -21.18 20.88 -6.89
C LEU A 274 -22.51 20.36 -6.37
N PRO A 275 -23.20 21.12 -5.52
CA PRO A 275 -24.50 20.72 -4.98
C PRO A 275 -25.55 20.59 -6.08
N ALA A 276 -26.43 19.60 -5.93
CA ALA A 276 -27.57 19.41 -6.83
C ALA A 276 -28.53 20.61 -6.78
N VAL A 277 -29.17 20.91 -7.91
CA VAL A 277 -30.17 21.98 -8.02
C VAL A 277 -31.57 21.40 -8.19
N GLN A 278 -32.56 22.16 -7.79
CA GLN A 278 -33.95 21.79 -7.99
C GLN A 278 -34.24 21.64 -9.48
N ASP A 279 -34.99 20.60 -9.91
CA ASP A 279 -35.26 20.25 -11.30
C ASP A 279 -34.02 19.89 -12.15
N GLY A 280 -32.85 19.65 -11.55
CA GLY A 280 -31.62 19.32 -12.27
C GLY A 280 -31.53 17.88 -12.78
N ASP A 281 -32.52 17.03 -12.53
CA ASP A 281 -32.57 15.65 -13.06
C ASP A 281 -33.03 15.60 -14.52
N LYS A 282 -33.36 16.76 -15.09
CA LYS A 282 -33.69 16.89 -16.52
C LYS A 282 -32.44 16.63 -17.38
N ARG A 283 -32.65 15.88 -18.45
CA ARG A 283 -31.64 15.69 -19.50
C ARG A 283 -31.85 16.71 -20.59
N LEU A 284 -30.81 17.41 -20.98
CA LEU A 284 -30.80 18.36 -22.07
C LEU A 284 -30.25 17.66 -23.30
N GLN A 285 -30.89 17.86 -24.45
CA GLN A 285 -30.46 17.36 -25.75
C GLN A 285 -30.45 18.49 -26.76
N THR A 286 -29.43 18.53 -27.62
CA THR A 286 -29.40 19.50 -28.71
C THR A 286 -30.38 19.07 -29.80
N LEU A 287 -30.97 20.06 -30.49
CA LEU A 287 -31.89 19.81 -31.59
C LEU A 287 -31.22 19.15 -32.80
N ASN A 288 -29.90 19.09 -32.84
CA ASN A 288 -29.13 18.49 -33.93
C ASN A 288 -29.01 16.96 -33.84
N VAL A 289 -29.53 16.34 -32.77
CA VAL A 289 -29.50 14.88 -32.58
C VAL A 289 -30.91 14.34 -32.87
N VAL A 290 -31.01 13.49 -33.87
CA VAL A 290 -32.26 12.85 -34.31
C VAL A 290 -32.17 11.36 -34.02
N ASP A 291 -33.29 10.76 -33.60
CA ASP A 291 -33.44 9.33 -33.47
C ASP A 291 -33.04 8.62 -34.79
N ALA A 292 -32.13 7.65 -34.71
CA ALA A 292 -31.62 6.94 -35.89
C ALA A 292 -32.77 6.31 -36.75
N ASP A 293 -33.82 5.83 -36.09
CA ASP A 293 -35.00 5.26 -36.78
C ASP A 293 -35.87 6.32 -37.49
N LYS A 294 -35.73 7.59 -37.08
CA LYS A 294 -36.46 8.72 -37.65
C LYS A 294 -35.62 9.59 -38.58
N ALA A 295 -34.30 9.33 -38.67
CA ALA A 295 -33.36 10.13 -39.44
C ALA A 295 -33.78 10.22 -40.92
N ASN A 296 -34.27 9.12 -41.50
CA ASN A 296 -34.76 9.09 -42.88
C ASN A 296 -35.98 9.98 -43.11
N LYS A 297 -36.87 10.15 -42.15
CA LYS A 297 -38.04 11.03 -42.25
C LYS A 297 -37.66 12.52 -42.22
N TYR A 298 -36.60 12.85 -41.46
CA TYR A 298 -36.06 14.22 -41.41
C TYR A 298 -35.30 14.62 -42.67
N GLN A 299 -34.68 13.67 -43.37
CA GLN A 299 -33.92 13.93 -44.59
C GLN A 299 -34.83 14.01 -45.82
N VAL A 300 -35.98 13.38 -45.82
CA VAL A 300 -36.87 13.26 -46.98
C VAL A 300 -38.05 14.23 -46.90
N GLY A 301 -38.27 14.92 -45.81
CA GLY A 301 -39.27 16.00 -45.72
C GLY A 301 -40.71 15.52 -45.76
N GLU A 302 -41.02 14.32 -45.23
CA GLU A 302 -42.39 13.82 -45.00
C GLU A 302 -42.79 13.82 -43.52
#